data_6b9dfbbaea03f22d93c5f8dca34d1c13
#
_entry.id   6b9dfbbaea03f22d93c5f8dca34d1c13
#
_cell.length_a   1.000
_cell.length_b   1.000
_cell.length_c   1.000
_cell.angle_alpha   90.00
_cell.angle_beta   90.00
_cell.angle_gamma   90.00
#
_symmetry.space_group_name_H-M   'P 1'
#
loop_
_entity.id
_entity.type
_entity.pdbx_description
1 polymer ?
#
loop_
_entity_poly.entity_id
_entity_poly.type
_entity_poly.pdbx_seq_one_letter_code
_entity_poly.pdbx_strand_id
1 'polypeptide(L)'
;MKIAVVQASSQISKNELLFQYTKKYAKNSEVINYGCFSDDANNYSYLEIALLIGILINEKQVDFVVTGCSSGQGMMLACNSIPGVLCGYAPTPNDAYLFGQINNGNVVSLPLGEEYTYAGEKNLEDTLMALFSEPFGGGYPKSEAKRKIADTNQLKAMRAKSQVSFESFLDEMNDTLITKVRCLMERAKH
;
A
#
# COMPACT_ATOMS: atom_id res chain seq x y z
N MET A 1 -4.48 -12.13 -7.08
CA MET A 1 -4.16 -11.50 -5.77
C MET A 1 -5.42 -10.91 -5.16
N LYS A 2 -5.46 -10.80 -3.83
CA LYS A 2 -6.38 -9.90 -3.13
C LYS A 2 -5.69 -8.58 -2.86
N ILE A 3 -6.29 -7.48 -3.29
CA ILE A 3 -5.70 -6.14 -3.21
C ILE A 3 -6.63 -5.25 -2.41
N ALA A 4 -6.10 -4.61 -1.36
CA ALA A 4 -6.81 -3.56 -0.64
C ALA A 4 -6.54 -2.19 -1.28
N VAL A 5 -7.56 -1.34 -1.29
CA VAL A 5 -7.44 0.10 -1.50
C VAL A 5 -7.87 0.79 -0.22
N VAL A 6 -7.01 1.63 0.33
CA VAL A 6 -7.30 2.44 1.52
C VAL A 6 -6.36 3.64 1.57
N GLN A 7 -6.87 4.81 1.87
CA GLN A 7 -6.07 6.04 2.00
C GLN A 7 -6.41 6.80 3.29
N ALA A 8 -5.55 7.74 3.69
CA ALA A 8 -5.83 8.60 4.83
C ALA A 8 -7.08 9.47 4.58
N SER A 9 -7.80 9.82 5.65
CA SER A 9 -9.04 10.62 5.58
C SER A 9 -8.84 11.99 4.93
N SER A 10 -7.64 12.56 4.98
CA SER A 10 -7.30 13.81 4.28
C SER A 10 -7.44 13.72 2.75
N GLN A 11 -7.53 12.50 2.20
CA GLN A 11 -7.61 12.22 0.76
C GLN A 11 -8.86 11.42 0.37
N ILE A 12 -9.95 11.59 1.11
CA ILE A 12 -11.24 10.92 0.83
C ILE A 12 -11.72 11.18 -0.60
N SER A 13 -11.51 12.38 -1.13
CA SER A 13 -11.89 12.74 -2.50
C SER A 13 -11.19 11.92 -3.59
N LYS A 14 -10.07 11.26 -3.26
CA LYS A 14 -9.32 10.41 -4.20
C LYS A 14 -9.67 8.92 -4.08
N ASN A 15 -10.47 8.52 -3.10
CA ASN A 15 -10.77 7.11 -2.83
C ASN A 15 -11.36 6.40 -4.05
N GLU A 16 -12.41 6.97 -4.64
CA GLU A 16 -13.09 6.35 -5.78
C GLU A 16 -12.17 6.20 -6.99
N LEU A 17 -11.39 7.23 -7.33
CA LEU A 17 -10.40 7.14 -8.43
C LEU A 17 -9.36 6.07 -8.16
N LEU A 18 -8.83 6.02 -6.94
CA LEU A 18 -7.84 5.04 -6.53
C LEU A 18 -8.39 3.61 -6.67
N PHE A 19 -9.63 3.40 -6.24
CA PHE A 19 -10.31 2.11 -6.33
C PHE A 19 -10.58 1.71 -7.79
N GLN A 20 -11.15 2.59 -8.59
CA GLN A 20 -11.52 2.30 -9.98
C GLN A 20 -10.29 2.01 -10.84
N TYR A 21 -9.22 2.80 -10.70
CA TYR A 21 -7.99 2.55 -11.46
C TYR A 21 -7.26 1.29 -10.99
N THR A 22 -7.25 1.02 -9.69
CA THR A 22 -6.70 -0.26 -9.20
C THR A 22 -7.48 -1.45 -9.79
N LYS A 23 -8.81 -1.41 -9.76
CA LYS A 23 -9.68 -2.44 -10.32
C LYS A 23 -9.50 -2.60 -11.84
N LYS A 24 -9.31 -1.50 -12.55
CA LYS A 24 -9.11 -1.47 -14.00
C LYS A 24 -7.80 -2.14 -14.42
N TYR A 25 -6.72 -1.91 -13.68
CA TYR A 25 -5.38 -2.34 -14.10
C TYR A 25 -4.87 -3.60 -13.39
N ALA A 26 -5.31 -3.90 -12.18
CA ALA A 26 -4.98 -5.14 -11.46
C ALA A 26 -5.81 -6.34 -11.97
N LYS A 27 -5.70 -6.65 -13.25
CA LYS A 27 -6.46 -7.72 -13.91
C LYS A 27 -6.28 -9.05 -13.20
N ASN A 28 -7.36 -9.84 -13.12
CA ASN A 28 -7.40 -11.14 -12.44
C ASN A 28 -7.11 -11.06 -10.93
N SER A 29 -7.34 -9.91 -10.31
CA SER A 29 -7.25 -9.70 -8.87
C SER A 29 -8.62 -9.34 -8.30
N GLU A 30 -8.87 -9.76 -7.07
CA GLU A 30 -9.98 -9.25 -6.26
C GLU A 30 -9.52 -7.93 -5.63
N VAL A 31 -10.24 -6.84 -5.87
CA VAL A 31 -9.92 -5.52 -5.32
C VAL A 31 -11.01 -5.13 -4.32
N ILE A 32 -10.61 -4.83 -3.09
CA ILE A 32 -11.48 -4.51 -1.96
C ILE A 32 -11.18 -3.09 -1.51
N ASN A 33 -12.20 -2.25 -1.42
CA ASN A 33 -12.09 -0.87 -0.95
C ASN A 33 -12.39 -0.79 0.54
N TYR A 34 -11.37 -0.50 1.34
CA TYR A 34 -11.47 -0.30 2.79
C TYR A 34 -11.69 1.17 3.21
N GLY A 35 -11.78 2.09 2.26
CA GLY A 35 -12.05 3.51 2.54
C GLY A 35 -10.75 4.33 2.56
N CYS A 36 -10.67 5.48 3.26
CA CYS A 36 -11.78 6.07 4.03
C CYS A 36 -12.89 6.63 3.11
N PHE A 37 -14.11 6.54 3.58
CA PHE A 37 -15.29 7.02 2.88
C PHE A 37 -15.80 8.35 3.46
N SER A 38 -16.57 9.12 2.69
CA SER A 38 -17.12 10.41 3.10
C SER A 38 -18.16 10.32 4.23
N ASP A 39 -18.75 9.13 4.40
CA ASP A 39 -19.75 8.82 5.42
C ASP A 39 -19.14 8.04 6.62
N ASP A 40 -17.81 7.98 6.72
CA ASP A 40 -17.14 7.43 7.90
C ASP A 40 -17.38 8.31 9.13
N ALA A 41 -17.78 7.68 10.25
CA ALA A 41 -18.00 8.38 11.51
C ALA A 41 -16.71 8.95 12.13
N ASN A 42 -15.56 8.39 11.75
CA ASN A 42 -14.25 8.75 12.26
C ASN A 42 -13.33 9.26 11.15
N ASN A 43 -12.42 10.16 11.51
CA ASN A 43 -11.27 10.48 10.68
C ASN A 43 -10.12 9.55 11.04
N TYR A 44 -9.39 9.11 10.02
CA TYR A 44 -8.23 8.23 10.15
C TYR A 44 -6.98 8.91 9.59
N SER A 45 -5.99 9.07 10.46
CA SER A 45 -4.67 9.56 10.07
C SER A 45 -3.92 8.53 9.23
N TYR A 46 -2.85 8.96 8.56
CA TYR A 46 -1.98 8.04 7.85
C TYR A 46 -1.32 6.98 8.77
N LEU A 47 -1.13 7.29 10.06
CA LEU A 47 -0.61 6.34 11.05
C LEU A 47 -1.62 5.24 11.37
N GLU A 48 -2.90 5.61 11.55
CA GLU A 48 -3.99 4.68 11.79
C GLU A 48 -4.25 3.79 10.56
N ILE A 49 -4.20 4.36 9.37
CA ILE A 49 -4.30 3.59 8.12
C ILE A 49 -3.10 2.65 7.95
N ALA A 50 -1.89 3.07 8.30
CA ALA A 50 -0.73 2.18 8.26
C ALA A 50 -0.90 0.99 9.21
N LEU A 51 -1.46 1.19 10.41
CA LEU A 51 -1.77 0.10 11.34
C LEU A 51 -2.80 -0.87 10.74
N LEU A 52 -3.87 -0.37 10.13
CA LEU A 52 -4.83 -1.20 9.40
C LEU A 52 -4.15 -2.02 8.30
N ILE A 53 -3.28 -1.39 7.51
CA ILE A 53 -2.51 -2.06 6.45
C ILE A 53 -1.66 -3.19 7.04
N GLY A 54 -1.00 -2.93 8.17
CA GLY A 54 -0.24 -3.96 8.89
C GLY A 54 -1.09 -5.16 9.30
N ILE A 55 -2.30 -4.91 9.82
CA ILE A 55 -3.26 -5.95 10.18
C ILE A 55 -3.68 -6.75 8.93
N LEU A 56 -4.10 -6.08 7.86
CA LEU A 56 -4.56 -6.72 6.62
C LEU A 56 -3.50 -7.64 6.00
N ILE A 57 -2.23 -7.20 5.97
CA ILE A 57 -1.11 -7.95 5.40
C ILE A 57 -0.72 -9.14 6.30
N ASN A 58 -0.52 -8.90 7.60
CA ASN A 58 -0.03 -9.96 8.50
C ASN A 58 -1.09 -11.02 8.82
N GLU A 59 -2.36 -10.64 8.87
CA GLU A 59 -3.49 -11.58 9.00
C GLU A 59 -3.86 -12.24 7.66
N LYS A 60 -3.12 -11.97 6.59
CA LYS A 60 -3.34 -12.55 5.24
C LYS A 60 -4.74 -12.30 4.69
N GLN A 61 -5.35 -11.19 5.05
CA GLN A 61 -6.63 -10.76 4.49
C GLN A 61 -6.47 -10.32 3.03
N VAL A 62 -5.30 -9.72 2.72
CA VAL A 62 -4.92 -9.29 1.37
C VAL A 62 -3.44 -9.58 1.08
N ASP A 63 -3.08 -9.63 -0.19
CA ASP A 63 -1.71 -9.87 -0.66
C ASP A 63 -0.96 -8.55 -0.91
N PHE A 64 -1.70 -7.49 -1.28
CA PHE A 64 -1.13 -6.20 -1.67
C PHE A 64 -2.06 -5.05 -1.26
N VAL A 65 -1.47 -3.87 -1.00
CA VAL A 65 -2.24 -2.66 -0.67
C VAL A 65 -1.81 -1.49 -1.54
N VAL A 66 -2.80 -0.82 -2.13
CA VAL A 66 -2.66 0.51 -2.75
C VAL A 66 -3.15 1.54 -1.75
N THR A 67 -2.26 2.45 -1.34
CA THR A 67 -2.56 3.47 -0.33
C THR A 67 -1.97 4.82 -0.69
N GLY A 68 -2.22 5.83 0.14
CA GLY A 68 -1.63 7.14 0.02
C GLY A 68 -2.11 8.11 1.09
N CYS A 69 -1.43 9.21 1.17
CA CYS A 69 -1.81 10.40 1.93
C CYS A 69 -1.47 11.64 1.10
N SER A 70 -1.54 12.83 1.65
CA SER A 70 -1.28 14.05 0.86
C SER A 70 0.07 13.99 0.12
N SER A 71 1.19 13.79 0.81
CA SER A 71 2.51 13.64 0.16
C SER A 71 2.86 12.20 -0.24
N GLY A 72 2.19 11.19 0.32
CA GLY A 72 2.53 9.77 0.19
C GLY A 72 3.73 9.33 1.05
N GLN A 73 4.63 10.25 1.40
CA GLN A 73 5.86 9.91 2.12
C GLN A 73 5.60 9.51 3.58
N GLY A 74 4.74 10.26 4.29
CA GLY A 74 4.35 9.92 5.66
C GLY A 74 3.71 8.53 5.74
N MET A 75 2.83 8.20 4.81
CA MET A 75 2.23 6.87 4.70
C MET A 75 3.28 5.79 4.46
N MET A 76 4.22 6.02 3.54
CA MET A 76 5.31 5.08 3.25
C MET A 76 6.17 4.82 4.49
N LEU A 77 6.56 5.85 5.23
CA LEU A 77 7.35 5.72 6.46
C LEU A 77 6.59 4.98 7.55
N ALA A 78 5.32 5.32 7.77
CA ALA A 78 4.48 4.66 8.75
C ALA A 78 4.28 3.18 8.43
N CYS A 79 3.97 2.84 7.19
CA CYS A 79 3.85 1.45 6.73
C CYS A 79 5.14 0.66 6.96
N ASN A 80 6.30 1.23 6.63
CA ASN A 80 7.59 0.56 6.82
C ASN A 80 8.01 0.41 8.29
N SER A 81 7.36 1.13 9.20
CA SER A 81 7.57 0.96 10.65
C SER A 81 6.83 -0.26 11.22
N ILE A 82 5.96 -0.91 10.44
CA ILE A 82 5.16 -2.05 10.87
C ILE A 82 5.81 -3.35 10.39
N PRO A 83 5.99 -4.36 11.26
CA PRO A 83 6.54 -5.65 10.88
C PRO A 83 5.79 -6.29 9.71
N GLY A 84 6.51 -6.93 8.79
CA GLY A 84 5.94 -7.62 7.64
C GLY A 84 5.51 -6.72 6.47
N VAL A 85 5.51 -5.39 6.64
CA VAL A 85 5.16 -4.44 5.58
C VAL A 85 6.40 -3.94 4.85
N LEU A 86 6.41 -4.03 3.52
CA LEU A 86 7.42 -3.46 2.63
C LEU A 86 6.72 -2.50 1.67
N CYS A 87 6.77 -1.22 2.01
CA CYS A 87 6.06 -0.16 1.30
C CYS A 87 7.01 0.65 0.42
N GLY A 88 6.66 0.79 -0.86
CA GLY A 88 7.32 1.73 -1.78
C GLY A 88 6.58 3.05 -1.88
N TYR A 89 7.28 4.10 -2.26
CA TYR A 89 6.73 5.38 -2.65
C TYR A 89 6.80 5.51 -4.18
N ALA A 90 5.67 5.72 -4.83
CA ALA A 90 5.59 5.74 -6.28
C ALA A 90 4.84 6.98 -6.79
N PRO A 91 5.50 8.14 -6.91
CA PRO A 91 4.88 9.36 -7.40
C PRO A 91 4.70 9.40 -8.93
N THR A 92 5.39 8.53 -9.66
CA THR A 92 5.35 8.48 -11.13
C THR A 92 5.15 7.06 -11.65
N PRO A 93 4.72 6.90 -12.92
CA PRO A 93 4.61 5.59 -13.56
C PRO A 93 5.92 4.79 -13.54
N ASN A 94 7.06 5.46 -13.75
CA ASN A 94 8.36 4.80 -13.72
C ASN A 94 8.70 4.25 -12.32
N ASP A 95 8.43 5.02 -11.26
CA ASP A 95 8.66 4.57 -9.89
C ASP A 95 7.80 3.35 -9.56
N ALA A 96 6.53 3.38 -9.96
CA ALA A 96 5.59 2.29 -9.75
C ALA A 96 6.01 1.00 -10.48
N TYR A 97 6.41 1.12 -11.75
CA TYR A 97 6.92 -0.01 -12.53
C TYR A 97 8.16 -0.62 -11.88
N LEU A 98 9.15 0.21 -11.54
CA LEU A 98 10.40 -0.27 -10.92
C LEU A 98 10.16 -0.88 -9.54
N PHE A 99 9.26 -0.30 -8.75
CA PHE A 99 8.89 -0.87 -7.46
C PHE A 99 8.29 -2.28 -7.62
N GLY A 100 7.35 -2.45 -8.53
CA GLY A 100 6.76 -3.76 -8.84
C GLY A 100 7.81 -4.76 -9.32
N GLN A 101 8.64 -4.37 -10.27
CA GLN A 101 9.59 -5.28 -10.91
C GLN A 101 10.83 -5.60 -10.06
N ILE A 102 11.34 -4.63 -9.29
CA ILE A 102 12.59 -4.81 -8.55
C ILE A 102 12.31 -5.11 -7.07
N ASN A 103 11.57 -4.23 -6.38
CA ASN A 103 11.44 -4.31 -4.94
C ASN A 103 10.42 -5.36 -4.50
N ASN A 104 9.42 -5.65 -5.33
CA ASN A 104 8.42 -6.68 -5.06
C ASN A 104 7.87 -6.58 -3.61
N GLY A 105 7.50 -5.35 -3.22
CA GLY A 105 6.90 -5.07 -1.92
C GLY A 105 5.42 -5.49 -1.88
N ASN A 106 4.80 -5.30 -0.73
CA ASN A 106 3.39 -5.64 -0.54
C ASN A 106 2.48 -4.42 -0.31
N VAL A 107 3.06 -3.21 -0.33
CA VAL A 107 2.31 -1.95 -0.21
C VAL A 107 2.92 -0.90 -1.14
N VAL A 108 2.09 -0.13 -1.82
CA VAL A 108 2.52 1.08 -2.54
C VAL A 108 1.82 2.30 -1.96
N SER A 109 2.59 3.33 -1.65
CA SER A 109 2.10 4.63 -1.20
C SER A 109 2.23 5.67 -2.29
N LEU A 110 1.13 6.36 -2.58
CA LEU A 110 0.99 7.37 -3.62
C LEU A 110 0.79 8.76 -3.03
N PRO A 111 1.35 9.83 -3.62
CA PRO A 111 0.98 11.19 -3.30
C PRO A 111 -0.40 11.48 -3.89
N LEU A 112 -1.37 11.85 -3.05
CA LEU A 112 -2.76 12.09 -3.47
C LEU A 112 -3.20 13.54 -3.32
N GLY A 113 -2.39 14.38 -2.65
CA GLY A 113 -2.68 15.80 -2.44
C GLY A 113 -2.26 16.66 -3.63
N GLU A 114 -3.15 17.60 -4.03
CA GLU A 114 -2.93 18.50 -5.18
C GLU A 114 -1.70 19.39 -5.03
N GLU A 115 -1.32 19.73 -3.79
CA GLU A 115 -0.18 20.59 -3.47
C GLU A 115 1.17 19.85 -3.52
N TYR A 116 1.14 18.54 -3.82
CA TYR A 116 2.32 17.68 -3.83
C TYR A 116 2.59 17.11 -5.23
N THR A 117 3.05 15.89 -5.30
CA THR A 117 3.41 15.23 -6.55
C THR A 117 2.27 14.40 -7.15
N TYR A 118 1.01 14.70 -6.81
CA TYR A 118 -0.15 14.04 -7.43
C TYR A 118 -0.13 14.18 -8.96
N ALA A 119 0.20 15.38 -9.46
CA ALA A 119 0.32 15.69 -10.89
C ALA A 119 -0.93 15.34 -11.72
N GLY A 120 -2.10 15.32 -11.06
CA GLY A 120 -3.40 15.13 -11.69
C GLY A 120 -3.83 13.67 -11.85
N GLU A 121 -5.08 13.51 -12.26
CA GLU A 121 -5.74 12.22 -12.41
C GLU A 121 -5.04 11.32 -13.43
N LYS A 122 -4.55 11.90 -14.53
CA LYS A 122 -3.84 11.16 -15.57
C LYS A 122 -2.54 10.54 -15.05
N ASN A 123 -1.78 11.25 -14.22
CA ASN A 123 -0.58 10.68 -13.60
C ASN A 123 -0.94 9.52 -12.67
N LEU A 124 -2.01 9.64 -11.86
CA LEU A 124 -2.48 8.55 -11.00
C LEU A 124 -2.87 7.31 -11.81
N GLU A 125 -3.63 7.51 -12.88
CA GLU A 125 -4.03 6.42 -13.78
C GLU A 125 -2.81 5.72 -14.39
N ASP A 126 -1.89 6.48 -14.99
CA ASP A 126 -0.70 5.93 -15.64
C ASP A 126 0.23 5.24 -14.62
N THR A 127 0.30 5.75 -13.38
CA THR A 127 1.08 5.15 -12.29
C THR A 127 0.53 3.77 -11.92
N LEU A 128 -0.79 3.64 -11.76
CA LEU A 128 -1.42 2.35 -11.45
C LEU A 128 -1.38 1.38 -12.64
N MET A 129 -1.51 1.90 -13.86
CA MET A 129 -1.32 1.11 -15.07
C MET A 129 0.10 0.53 -15.15
N ALA A 130 1.12 1.33 -14.88
CA ALA A 130 2.51 0.90 -14.89
C ALA A 130 2.82 -0.10 -13.77
N LEU A 131 2.27 0.11 -12.57
CA LEU A 131 2.43 -0.80 -11.42
C LEU A 131 1.98 -2.22 -11.74
N PHE A 132 0.81 -2.35 -12.38
CA PHE A 132 0.18 -3.65 -12.66
C PHE A 132 0.42 -4.15 -14.10
N SER A 133 1.34 -3.53 -14.85
CA SER A 133 1.60 -3.90 -16.25
C SER A 133 2.23 -5.27 -16.43
N GLU A 134 3.02 -5.73 -15.45
CA GLU A 134 3.69 -7.04 -15.46
C GLU A 134 3.60 -7.69 -14.05
N PRO A 135 3.77 -9.02 -13.95
CA PRO A 135 3.87 -9.70 -12.65
C PRO A 135 5.00 -9.14 -11.79
N PHE A 136 4.75 -8.99 -10.50
CA PHE A 136 5.73 -8.44 -9.56
C PHE A 136 6.95 -9.35 -9.41
N GLY A 137 8.11 -8.74 -9.14
CA GLY A 137 9.35 -9.45 -8.82
C GLY A 137 10.05 -10.08 -10.03
N GLY A 138 9.71 -9.68 -11.27
CA GLY A 138 10.34 -10.19 -12.48
C GLY A 138 11.80 -9.77 -12.66
N GLY A 139 12.25 -8.76 -11.92
CA GLY A 139 13.58 -8.15 -12.04
C GLY A 139 13.72 -7.24 -13.27
N TYR A 140 14.39 -6.09 -13.07
CA TYR A 140 14.64 -5.12 -14.14
C TYR A 140 16.01 -4.44 -13.96
N PRO A 141 16.77 -4.16 -15.05
CA PRO A 141 16.53 -4.63 -16.42
C PRO A 141 16.63 -6.16 -16.53
N LYS A 142 16.10 -6.75 -17.58
CA LYS A 142 16.07 -8.23 -17.73
C LYS A 142 17.46 -8.87 -17.71
N SER A 143 18.48 -8.17 -18.18
CA SER A 143 19.89 -8.61 -18.10
C SER A 143 20.40 -8.78 -16.66
N GLU A 144 19.81 -8.06 -15.68
CA GLU A 144 20.18 -8.06 -14.27
C GLU A 144 19.15 -8.78 -13.37
N ALA A 145 18.12 -9.39 -13.96
CA ALA A 145 16.96 -9.90 -13.23
C ALA A 145 17.35 -10.87 -12.10
N LYS A 146 18.27 -11.82 -12.34
CA LYS A 146 18.71 -12.77 -11.31
C LYS A 146 19.31 -12.08 -10.09
N ARG A 147 20.17 -11.07 -10.31
CA ARG A 147 20.79 -10.29 -9.23
C ARG A 147 19.73 -9.50 -8.46
N LYS A 148 18.84 -8.80 -9.15
CA LYS A 148 17.76 -8.01 -8.54
C LYS A 148 16.82 -8.86 -7.69
N ILE A 149 16.48 -10.04 -8.16
CA ILE A 149 15.64 -11.00 -7.39
C ILE A 149 16.39 -11.47 -6.12
N ALA A 150 17.69 -11.79 -6.25
CA ALA A 150 18.50 -12.18 -5.11
C ALA A 150 18.63 -11.06 -4.06
N ASP A 151 18.89 -9.82 -4.50
CA ASP A 151 18.96 -8.64 -3.64
C ASP A 151 17.64 -8.39 -2.90
N THR A 152 16.50 -8.53 -3.59
CA THR A 152 15.18 -8.38 -2.98
C THR A 152 14.89 -9.45 -1.93
N ASN A 153 15.24 -10.70 -2.21
CA ASN A 153 15.09 -11.79 -1.23
C ASN A 153 15.97 -11.55 -0.01
N GLN A 154 17.19 -11.06 -0.20
CA GLN A 154 18.08 -10.70 0.90
C GLN A 154 17.52 -9.53 1.72
N LEU A 155 17.00 -8.48 1.08
CA LEU A 155 16.31 -7.36 1.76
C LEU A 155 15.16 -7.86 2.64
N LYS A 156 14.30 -8.72 2.11
CA LYS A 156 13.17 -9.30 2.87
C LYS A 156 13.67 -10.12 4.07
N ALA A 157 14.74 -10.91 3.90
CA ALA A 157 15.35 -11.67 4.99
C ALA A 157 15.99 -10.77 6.06
N MET A 158 16.64 -9.66 5.67
CA MET A 158 17.18 -8.68 6.61
C MET A 158 16.07 -8.01 7.41
N ARG A 159 14.98 -7.60 6.77
CA ARG A 159 13.82 -7.00 7.45
C ARG A 159 13.19 -7.96 8.46
N ALA A 160 12.99 -9.22 8.08
CA ALA A 160 12.43 -10.23 8.99
C ALA A 160 13.30 -10.46 10.24
N LYS A 161 14.61 -10.23 10.14
CA LYS A 161 15.54 -10.36 11.29
C LYS A 161 15.67 -9.10 12.13
N SER A 162 15.37 -7.93 11.56
CA SER A 162 15.52 -6.64 12.22
C SER A 162 14.23 -6.11 12.86
N GLN A 163 13.12 -6.81 12.66
CA GLN A 163 11.81 -6.44 13.19
C GLN A 163 11.37 -7.47 14.26
N VAL A 164 10.57 -7.01 15.22
CA VAL A 164 9.84 -7.90 16.14
C VAL A 164 8.73 -8.65 15.39
N SER A 165 8.14 -9.69 15.99
CA SER A 165 6.97 -10.32 15.39
C SER A 165 5.80 -9.36 15.34
N PHE A 166 4.86 -9.57 14.40
CA PHE A 166 3.68 -8.70 14.31
C PHE A 166 2.79 -8.86 15.55
N GLU A 167 2.68 -10.04 16.13
CA GLU A 167 1.97 -10.26 17.38
C GLU A 167 2.58 -9.41 18.51
N SER A 168 3.91 -9.50 18.73
CA SER A 168 4.57 -8.67 19.76
C SER A 168 4.42 -7.17 19.52
N PHE A 169 4.43 -6.73 18.24
CA PHE A 169 4.16 -5.35 17.90
C PHE A 169 2.73 -4.95 18.25
N LEU A 170 1.76 -5.81 17.97
CA LEU A 170 0.34 -5.53 18.20
C LEU A 170 0.01 -5.48 19.70
N ASP A 171 0.63 -6.36 20.51
CA ASP A 171 0.47 -6.42 21.96
C ASP A 171 0.92 -5.12 22.66
N GLU A 172 1.86 -4.37 22.06
CA GLU A 172 2.31 -3.07 22.56
C GLU A 172 1.43 -1.89 22.08
N MET A 173 0.50 -2.13 21.15
CA MET A 173 -0.39 -1.10 20.64
C MET A 173 -1.61 -0.91 21.55
N ASN A 174 -2.18 0.30 21.53
CA ASN A 174 -3.37 0.63 22.29
C ASN A 174 -4.61 -0.09 21.71
N ASP A 175 -5.33 -0.85 22.53
CA ASP A 175 -6.53 -1.61 22.14
C ASP A 175 -7.63 -0.73 21.53
N THR A 176 -7.80 0.49 22.02
CA THR A 176 -8.77 1.44 21.46
C THR A 176 -8.41 1.81 20.03
N LEU A 177 -7.11 1.98 19.75
CA LEU A 177 -6.61 2.26 18.40
C LEU A 177 -6.84 1.06 17.47
N ILE A 178 -6.52 -0.15 17.93
CA ILE A 178 -6.73 -1.38 17.17
C ILE A 178 -8.21 -1.55 16.83
N THR A 179 -9.09 -1.39 17.83
CA THR A 179 -10.54 -1.48 17.65
C THR A 179 -11.04 -0.44 16.64
N LYS A 180 -10.56 0.81 16.76
CA LYS A 180 -10.93 1.89 15.84
C LYS A 180 -10.59 1.56 14.38
N VAL A 181 -9.39 1.07 14.11
CA VAL A 181 -8.98 0.79 12.73
C VAL A 181 -9.67 -0.47 12.17
N ARG A 182 -10.00 -1.45 13.02
CA ARG A 182 -10.76 -2.64 12.59
C ARG A 182 -12.18 -2.32 12.14
N CYS A 183 -12.78 -1.22 12.60
CA CYS A 183 -14.09 -0.77 12.11
C CYS A 183 -14.11 -0.51 10.59
N LEU A 184 -12.97 -0.14 9.97
CA LEU A 184 -12.89 -0.01 8.51
C LEU A 184 -13.03 -1.35 7.79
N MET A 185 -12.63 -2.45 8.43
CA MET A 185 -12.75 -3.79 7.82
C MET A 185 -14.21 -4.20 7.64
N GLU A 186 -15.09 -3.77 8.56
CA GLU A 186 -16.53 -4.08 8.51
C GLU A 186 -17.25 -3.30 7.40
N ARG A 187 -16.68 -2.21 6.92
CA ARG A 187 -17.24 -1.31 5.91
C ARG A 187 -16.66 -1.53 4.50
N ALA A 188 -15.80 -2.53 4.35
CA ALA A 188 -15.15 -2.82 3.08
C ALA A 188 -16.16 -3.04 1.93
N LYS A 189 -15.86 -2.48 0.74
CA LYS A 189 -16.69 -2.56 -0.48
C LYS A 189 -15.92 -3.34 -1.57
N HIS A 190 -16.64 -4.21 -2.29
CA HIS A 190 -16.08 -5.04 -3.36
C HIS A 190 -16.30 -4.46 -4.75
#